data_7465d5534efa87185afa9752fe7b57c5
#
_entry.id   7465d5534efa87185afa9752fe7b57c5
#
_cell.length_a   1.000
_cell.length_b   1.000
_cell.length_c   1.000
_cell.angle_alpha   90.00
_cell.angle_beta   90.00
_cell.angle_gamma   90.00
#
_symmetry.space_group_name_H-M   'P 1'
#
loop_
_entity.id
_entity.type
_entity.pdbx_description
1 polymer ?
#
loop_
_entity_poly.entity_id
_entity_poly.type
_entity_poly.pdbx_seq_one_letter_code
_entity_poly.pdbx_strand_id
1 'polypeptide(L)'
;WNENERVIDQFGWNPQSVITPTKSSKNNWDDAYLTAYEEKRGVCPRLPNGLMMSEFHAGLCENIVHYWSMVGDTIVDPFAGRMTRAFVSASLGRNYYGYDVSPETVGKVREEMGRHSFDGHYDIIESDGCEMSHTDDECANLVMTCPPYGDIERYESAEGQLSDLRKYEDFCERIQV
;
A
#
# COMPACT_ATOMS: atom_id res chain seq x y z
N TRP A 1 -25.47 -5.89 7.68
CA TRP A 1 -24.32 -5.09 7.25
C TRP A 1 -24.50 -4.74 5.80
N ASN A 2 -24.78 -3.50 5.49
CA ASN A 2 -24.92 -3.06 4.11
C ASN A 2 -23.79 -2.08 3.77
N GLU A 3 -22.56 -2.60 3.66
CA GLU A 3 -21.41 -1.79 3.26
C GLU A 3 -21.61 -1.18 1.87
N ASN A 4 -22.37 -1.84 1.01
CA ASN A 4 -22.74 -1.30 -0.28
C ASN A 4 -23.55 0.00 -0.16
N GLU A 5 -24.42 0.14 0.84
CA GLU A 5 -25.16 1.40 1.07
C GLU A 5 -24.22 2.54 1.45
N ARG A 6 -23.24 2.29 2.35
CA ARG A 6 -22.25 3.30 2.72
C ARG A 6 -21.50 3.85 1.49
N VAL A 7 -21.08 2.95 0.59
CA VAL A 7 -20.32 3.33 -0.61
C VAL A 7 -21.21 4.05 -1.62
N ILE A 8 -22.45 3.58 -1.83
CA ILE A 8 -23.41 4.23 -2.72
C ILE A 8 -23.74 5.64 -2.20
N ASP A 9 -23.95 5.80 -0.89
CA ASP A 9 -24.24 7.10 -0.28
C ASP A 9 -23.04 8.06 -0.40
N GLN A 10 -21.82 7.56 -0.28
CA GLN A 10 -20.61 8.37 -0.37
C GLN A 10 -20.25 8.75 -1.81
N PHE A 11 -20.38 7.83 -2.77
CA PHE A 11 -19.83 7.98 -4.12
C PHE A 11 -20.89 7.91 -5.23
N GLY A 12 -22.12 7.56 -4.91
CA GLY A 12 -23.22 7.48 -5.88
C GLY A 12 -23.11 6.33 -6.89
N TRP A 13 -22.25 5.33 -6.64
CA TRP A 13 -22.09 4.19 -7.53
C TRP A 13 -21.98 2.85 -6.78
N ASN A 14 -22.43 1.79 -7.45
CA ASN A 14 -22.38 0.43 -6.92
C ASN A 14 -21.14 -0.28 -7.45
N PRO A 15 -20.21 -0.70 -6.59
CA PRO A 15 -18.98 -1.34 -7.03
C PRO A 15 -19.26 -2.69 -7.68
N GLN A 16 -18.49 -2.98 -8.73
CA GLN A 16 -18.54 -4.26 -9.41
C GLN A 16 -17.63 -5.26 -8.68
N SER A 17 -18.01 -6.52 -8.68
CA SER A 17 -17.20 -7.63 -8.12
C SER A 17 -15.88 -7.85 -8.86
N VAL A 18 -15.73 -7.27 -10.05
CA VAL A 18 -14.48 -7.28 -10.83
C VAL A 18 -14.13 -5.83 -11.14
N ILE A 19 -13.04 -5.35 -10.54
CA ILE A 19 -12.48 -4.03 -10.82
C ILE A 19 -11.54 -4.16 -12.01
N THR A 20 -11.92 -3.58 -13.15
CA THR A 20 -11.00 -3.42 -14.27
C THR A 20 -10.37 -2.03 -14.15
N PRO A 21 -9.06 -1.92 -13.89
CA PRO A 21 -8.38 -0.64 -13.86
C PRO A 21 -8.56 0.07 -15.20
N THR A 22 -9.23 1.21 -15.21
CA THR A 22 -9.36 2.00 -16.42
C THR A 22 -8.09 2.82 -16.62
N LYS A 23 -7.53 2.79 -17.83
CA LYS A 23 -6.33 3.56 -18.21
C LYS A 23 -6.51 5.08 -18.18
N SER A 24 -7.65 5.60 -17.79
CA SER A 24 -8.04 6.99 -18.05
C SER A 24 -8.90 7.67 -17.01
N SER A 25 -8.83 7.33 -15.74
CA SER A 25 -9.30 8.30 -14.77
C SER A 25 -8.22 9.38 -14.61
N LYS A 26 -8.33 10.46 -15.35
CA LYS A 26 -7.54 11.68 -15.11
C LYS A 26 -8.07 12.35 -13.84
N ASN A 27 -7.78 11.77 -12.70
CA ASN A 27 -8.04 12.40 -11.42
C ASN A 27 -6.83 13.31 -11.09
N ASN A 28 -7.07 14.43 -10.43
CA ASN A 28 -6.04 15.44 -10.16
C ASN A 28 -4.81 14.88 -9.38
N TRP A 29 -4.96 13.79 -8.65
CA TRP A 29 -3.83 13.15 -7.98
C TRP A 29 -3.03 12.23 -8.90
N ASP A 30 -3.61 11.72 -10.01
CA ASP A 30 -2.86 10.97 -11.03
C ASP A 30 -1.75 11.83 -11.64
N ASP A 31 -1.99 13.13 -11.85
CA ASP A 31 -0.99 14.03 -12.42
C ASP A 31 0.14 14.29 -11.41
N ALA A 32 -0.16 14.52 -10.14
CA ALA A 32 0.86 14.72 -9.11
C ALA A 32 1.64 13.43 -8.83
N TYR A 33 0.96 12.29 -8.75
CA TYR A 33 1.56 10.99 -8.55
C TYR A 33 2.35 10.55 -9.78
N LEU A 34 1.79 10.68 -10.98
CA LEU A 34 2.46 10.34 -12.24
C LEU A 34 3.65 11.26 -12.50
N THR A 35 3.59 12.54 -12.15
CA THR A 35 4.72 13.46 -12.28
C THR A 35 5.85 13.04 -11.34
N ALA A 36 5.54 12.78 -10.07
CA ALA A 36 6.51 12.25 -9.12
C ALA A 36 7.04 10.86 -9.51
N TYR A 37 6.19 10.03 -10.12
CA TYR A 37 6.53 8.69 -10.61
C TYR A 37 7.32 8.74 -11.93
N GLU A 38 6.92 9.57 -12.89
CA GLU A 38 7.62 9.71 -14.18
C GLU A 38 8.99 10.37 -14.03
N GLU A 39 9.14 11.33 -13.14
CA GLU A 39 10.45 11.89 -12.79
C GLU A 39 11.39 10.82 -12.20
N LYS A 40 10.84 9.81 -11.52
CA LYS A 40 11.59 8.69 -10.93
C LYS A 40 11.73 7.48 -11.83
N ARG A 41 10.96 7.35 -12.89
CA ARG A 41 11.02 6.21 -13.81
C ARG A 41 12.40 5.99 -14.42
N GLY A 42 13.22 7.03 -14.47
CA GLY A 42 14.64 6.95 -14.81
C GLY A 42 15.53 6.35 -13.70
N VAL A 43 15.01 6.18 -12.48
CA VAL A 43 15.74 5.78 -11.27
C VAL A 43 15.17 4.51 -10.65
N CYS A 44 14.16 3.88 -11.26
CA CYS A 44 13.64 2.62 -10.75
C CYS A 44 14.76 1.57 -10.79
N PRO A 45 15.27 1.11 -9.63
CA PRO A 45 16.34 0.14 -9.63
C PRO A 45 15.82 -1.13 -10.30
N ARG A 46 16.46 -1.49 -11.41
CA ARG A 46 16.23 -2.81 -12.00
C ARG A 46 16.86 -3.84 -11.07
N LEU A 47 16.11 -4.87 -10.78
CA LEU A 47 16.68 -6.05 -10.15
C LEU A 47 17.86 -6.55 -10.99
N PRO A 48 18.84 -7.27 -10.41
CA PRO A 48 19.99 -7.80 -11.14
C PRO A 48 19.65 -8.65 -12.38
N ASN A 49 18.42 -9.19 -12.42
CA ASN A 49 17.85 -9.93 -13.56
C ASN A 49 17.15 -9.04 -14.59
N GLY A 50 17.18 -7.71 -14.44
CA GLY A 50 16.56 -6.75 -15.35
C GLY A 50 15.05 -6.57 -15.16
N LEU A 51 14.43 -7.27 -14.22
CA LEU A 51 13.02 -7.07 -13.86
C LEU A 51 12.87 -5.78 -13.06
N MET A 52 11.77 -5.07 -13.29
CA MET A 52 11.37 -3.94 -12.46
C MET A 52 10.62 -4.48 -11.25
N MET A 53 10.89 -3.92 -10.07
CA MET A 53 10.05 -4.20 -8.91
C MET A 53 8.61 -3.76 -9.21
N SER A 54 7.66 -4.63 -8.90
CA SER A 54 6.24 -4.31 -9.08
C SER A 54 5.82 -3.16 -8.17
N GLU A 55 4.93 -2.33 -8.68
CA GLU A 55 4.27 -1.29 -7.90
C GLU A 55 2.77 -1.53 -7.88
N PHE A 56 2.16 -1.26 -6.75
CA PHE A 56 0.71 -1.36 -6.64
C PHE A 56 0.07 -0.29 -7.54
N HIS A 57 -0.92 -0.70 -8.35
CA HIS A 57 -1.56 0.21 -9.29
C HIS A 57 -2.43 1.24 -8.55
N ALA A 58 -2.14 2.53 -8.75
CA ALA A 58 -2.78 3.61 -8.00
C ALA A 58 -4.31 3.65 -8.18
N GLY A 59 -4.83 3.50 -9.40
CA GLY A 59 -6.27 3.46 -9.65
C GLY A 59 -6.97 2.23 -9.05
N LEU A 60 -6.27 1.09 -8.91
CA LEU A 60 -6.80 -0.05 -8.17
C LEU A 60 -6.87 0.26 -6.67
N CYS A 61 -5.83 0.88 -6.14
CA CYS A 61 -5.78 1.33 -4.75
C CYS A 61 -6.92 2.30 -4.45
N GLU A 62 -7.12 3.30 -5.29
CA GLU A 62 -8.22 4.27 -5.18
C GLU A 62 -9.57 3.58 -5.11
N ASN A 63 -9.84 2.65 -6.01
CA ASN A 63 -11.10 1.90 -6.02
C ASN A 63 -11.30 1.09 -4.74
N ILE A 64 -10.25 0.42 -4.24
CA ILE A 64 -10.31 -0.36 -2.99
C ILE A 64 -10.60 0.57 -1.81
N VAL A 65 -9.86 1.68 -1.70
CA VAL A 65 -10.01 2.63 -0.60
C VAL A 65 -11.41 3.25 -0.60
N HIS A 66 -11.93 3.63 -1.76
CA HIS A 66 -13.28 4.18 -1.89
C HIS A 66 -14.36 3.16 -1.53
N TYR A 67 -14.18 1.91 -1.93
CA TYR A 67 -15.18 0.87 -1.73
C TYR A 67 -15.23 0.36 -0.28
N TRP A 68 -14.06 0.20 0.34
CA TRP A 68 -13.95 -0.49 1.62
C TRP A 68 -13.72 0.43 2.82
N SER A 69 -13.61 1.74 2.61
CA SER A 69 -13.39 2.69 3.71
C SER A 69 -14.09 4.03 3.50
N MET A 70 -14.24 4.77 4.59
CA MET A 70 -14.78 6.13 4.63
C MET A 70 -13.67 7.14 4.95
N VAL A 71 -13.90 8.42 4.66
CA VAL A 71 -12.99 9.50 5.11
C VAL A 71 -12.87 9.45 6.63
N GLY A 72 -11.62 9.50 7.12
CA GLY A 72 -11.29 9.39 8.53
C GLY A 72 -11.09 7.95 9.04
N ASP A 73 -11.44 6.92 8.25
CA ASP A 73 -11.17 5.53 8.60
C ASP A 73 -9.67 5.24 8.65
N THR A 74 -9.30 4.25 9.44
CA THR A 74 -7.93 3.77 9.59
C THR A 74 -7.67 2.57 8.68
N ILE A 75 -6.62 2.69 7.87
CA ILE A 75 -6.13 1.63 6.99
C ILE A 75 -4.79 1.13 7.52
N VAL A 76 -4.65 -0.17 7.73
CA VAL A 76 -3.41 -0.83 8.13
C VAL A 76 -2.87 -1.65 6.97
N ASP A 77 -1.58 -1.52 6.68
CA ASP A 77 -0.87 -2.24 5.62
C ASP A 77 0.39 -2.93 6.18
N PRO A 78 0.30 -4.23 6.49
CA PRO A 78 1.43 -4.99 7.04
C PRO A 78 2.67 -5.06 6.15
N PHE A 79 2.52 -4.85 4.84
CA PHE A 79 3.62 -4.93 3.87
C PHE A 79 3.59 -3.73 2.94
N ALA A 80 3.82 -2.54 3.51
CA ALA A 80 3.60 -1.25 2.85
C ALA A 80 4.44 -1.07 1.57
N GLY A 81 5.67 -1.56 1.56
CA GLY A 81 6.56 -1.44 0.41
C GLY A 81 6.70 0.01 -0.04
N ARG A 82 6.39 0.27 -1.31
CA ARG A 82 6.46 1.61 -1.88
C ARG A 82 5.25 2.47 -1.52
N MET A 83 5.36 3.77 -1.79
CA MET A 83 4.44 4.79 -1.29
C MET A 83 3.01 4.76 -1.86
N THR A 84 2.70 3.99 -2.91
CA THR A 84 1.42 4.09 -3.63
C THR A 84 0.20 3.99 -2.73
N ARG A 85 0.15 2.95 -1.87
CA ARG A 85 -1.01 2.73 -1.00
C ARG A 85 -1.11 3.79 0.10
N ALA A 86 0.02 4.20 0.66
CA ALA A 86 0.09 5.29 1.63
C ALA A 86 -0.38 6.61 1.02
N PHE A 87 0.17 6.95 -0.16
CA PHE A 87 -0.13 8.19 -0.87
C PHE A 87 -1.62 8.31 -1.21
N VAL A 88 -2.18 7.27 -1.83
CA VAL A 88 -3.59 7.26 -2.22
C VAL A 88 -4.50 7.35 -1.00
N SER A 89 -4.25 6.54 0.03
CA SER A 89 -5.07 6.51 1.24
C SER A 89 -5.08 7.85 1.95
N ALA A 90 -3.91 8.45 2.17
CA ALA A 90 -3.79 9.75 2.82
C ALA A 90 -4.37 10.88 1.98
N SER A 91 -4.19 10.85 0.64
CA SER A 91 -4.80 11.83 -0.28
C SER A 91 -6.32 11.79 -0.27
N LEU A 92 -6.91 10.63 0.00
CA LEU A 92 -8.34 10.43 0.11
C LEU A 92 -8.88 10.65 1.54
N GLY A 93 -8.08 11.20 2.44
CA GLY A 93 -8.50 11.55 3.81
C GLY A 93 -8.62 10.36 4.77
N ARG A 94 -7.94 9.23 4.48
CA ARG A 94 -7.86 8.09 5.40
C ARG A 94 -6.59 8.20 6.24
N ASN A 95 -6.63 7.61 7.45
CA ASN A 95 -5.45 7.44 8.28
C ASN A 95 -4.75 6.14 7.88
N TYR A 96 -3.49 6.21 7.47
CA TYR A 96 -2.75 5.05 6.96
C TYR A 96 -1.57 4.72 7.86
N TYR A 97 -1.46 3.46 8.26
CA TYR A 97 -0.35 2.89 9.02
C TYR A 97 0.26 1.74 8.22
N GLY A 98 1.46 1.95 7.70
CA GLY A 98 2.14 0.97 6.86
C GLY A 98 3.41 0.44 7.51
N TYR A 99 3.63 -0.86 7.46
CA TYR A 99 4.80 -1.54 7.99
C TYR A 99 5.72 -2.02 6.87
N ASP A 100 7.00 -1.87 7.05
CA ASP A 100 8.02 -2.45 6.17
C ASP A 100 9.29 -2.73 6.97
N VAL A 101 9.93 -3.87 6.72
CA VAL A 101 11.16 -4.29 7.42
C VAL A 101 12.42 -3.62 6.87
N SER A 102 12.34 -3.01 5.68
CA SER A 102 13.50 -2.36 5.04
C SER A 102 13.65 -0.91 5.50
N PRO A 103 14.71 -0.55 6.26
CA PRO A 103 15.00 0.83 6.66
C PRO A 103 15.14 1.76 5.46
N GLU A 104 15.72 1.27 4.37
CA GLU A 104 15.90 2.04 3.14
C GLU A 104 14.55 2.37 2.49
N THR A 105 13.64 1.39 2.39
CA THR A 105 12.30 1.57 1.86
C THR A 105 11.52 2.57 2.71
N VAL A 106 11.49 2.37 4.03
CA VAL A 106 10.81 3.26 4.98
C VAL A 106 11.35 4.68 4.89
N GLY A 107 12.68 4.86 4.87
CA GLY A 107 13.32 6.17 4.75
C GLY A 107 12.91 6.89 3.46
N LYS A 108 12.94 6.20 2.33
CA LYS A 108 12.55 6.76 1.02
C LYS A 108 11.07 7.15 0.99
N VAL A 109 10.19 6.28 1.49
CA VAL A 109 8.74 6.57 1.51
C VAL A 109 8.44 7.75 2.41
N ARG A 110 9.02 7.82 3.62
CA ARG A 110 8.86 8.98 4.52
C ARG A 110 9.33 10.28 3.87
N GLU A 111 10.48 10.26 3.21
CA GLU A 111 11.02 11.44 2.50
C GLU A 111 10.07 11.91 1.40
N GLU A 112 9.57 10.98 0.57
CA GLU A 112 8.67 11.30 -0.52
C GLU A 112 7.31 11.80 -0.01
N MET A 113 6.70 11.09 0.92
CA MET A 113 5.43 11.49 1.53
C MET A 113 5.54 12.88 2.17
N GLY A 114 6.67 13.17 2.84
CA GLY A 114 6.93 14.45 3.48
C GLY A 114 7.00 15.66 2.53
N ARG A 115 7.06 15.44 1.22
CA ARG A 115 7.02 16.51 0.21
C ARG A 115 5.61 16.95 -0.18
N HIS A 116 4.59 16.25 0.33
CA HIS A 116 3.19 16.45 0.00
C HIS A 116 2.36 16.78 1.24
N SER A 117 1.22 17.42 1.03
CA SER A 117 0.22 17.65 2.06
C SER A 117 -0.97 16.73 1.80
N PHE A 118 -1.52 16.14 2.84
CA PHE A 118 -2.60 15.18 2.75
C PHE A 118 -3.78 15.60 3.65
N ASP A 119 -4.97 15.17 3.27
CA ASP A 119 -6.18 15.37 4.08
C ASP A 119 -6.26 14.35 5.24
N GLY A 120 -5.65 13.16 5.06
CA GLY A 120 -5.52 12.12 6.07
C GLY A 120 -4.16 12.10 6.75
N HIS A 121 -4.07 11.35 7.84
CA HIS A 121 -2.81 11.05 8.52
C HIS A 121 -2.09 9.88 7.84
N TYR A 122 -0.76 9.81 7.96
CA TYR A 122 0.00 8.61 7.61
C TYR A 122 1.18 8.41 8.56
N ASP A 123 1.49 7.15 8.77
CA ASP A 123 2.75 6.73 9.39
C ASP A 123 3.30 5.51 8.64
N ILE A 124 4.60 5.52 8.40
CA ILE A 124 5.32 4.40 7.76
C ILE A 124 6.30 3.88 8.80
N ILE A 125 6.07 2.67 9.27
CA ILE A 125 6.71 2.10 10.45
C ILE A 125 7.76 1.08 10.01
N GLU A 126 9.00 1.27 10.46
CA GLU A 126 10.07 0.29 10.29
C GLU A 126 9.87 -0.82 11.33
N SER A 127 9.17 -1.88 10.94
CA SER A 127 8.90 -3.04 11.79
C SER A 127 8.39 -4.21 10.98
N ASP A 128 8.41 -5.40 11.56
CA ASP A 128 7.81 -6.60 10.98
C ASP A 128 6.28 -6.47 10.97
N GLY A 129 5.69 -6.47 9.77
CA GLY A 129 4.25 -6.39 9.58
C GLY A 129 3.48 -7.62 10.04
N CYS A 130 4.17 -8.76 10.24
CA CYS A 130 3.55 -9.94 10.85
C CYS A 130 3.29 -9.75 12.35
N GLU A 131 4.01 -8.82 13.01
CA GLU A 131 3.86 -8.56 14.44
C GLU A 131 2.97 -7.35 14.73
N MET A 132 2.93 -6.37 13.83
CA MET A 132 2.14 -5.12 13.92
C MET A 132 2.12 -4.46 15.32
N SER A 133 3.27 -4.52 16.03
CA SER A 133 3.39 -4.14 17.43
C SER A 133 3.16 -2.65 17.75
N HIS A 134 3.01 -1.82 16.72
CA HIS A 134 2.82 -0.37 16.86
C HIS A 134 1.38 0.09 16.59
N THR A 135 0.46 -0.84 16.34
CA THR A 135 -0.97 -0.54 16.21
C THR A 135 -1.75 -1.24 17.32
N ASP A 136 -2.74 -0.55 17.86
CA ASP A 136 -3.64 -1.11 18.87
C ASP A 136 -4.55 -2.17 18.24
N ASP A 137 -4.99 -3.12 19.05
CA ASP A 137 -5.98 -4.10 18.66
C ASP A 137 -7.28 -3.40 18.23
N GLU A 138 -7.96 -3.95 17.23
CA GLU A 138 -9.25 -3.45 16.73
C GLU A 138 -9.23 -2.00 16.19
N CYS A 139 -8.05 -1.43 15.90
CA CYS A 139 -7.94 -0.06 15.40
C CYS A 139 -8.24 0.09 13.91
N ALA A 140 -8.10 -0.97 13.12
CA ALA A 140 -8.23 -0.93 11.66
C ALA A 140 -9.68 -1.04 11.21
N ASN A 141 -10.10 -0.13 10.31
CA ASN A 141 -11.35 -0.24 9.56
C ASN A 141 -11.15 -1.05 8.27
N LEU A 142 -9.94 -1.00 7.72
CA LEU A 142 -9.52 -1.75 6.53
C LEU A 142 -8.09 -2.24 6.71
N VAL A 143 -7.84 -3.52 6.42
CA VAL A 143 -6.49 -4.03 6.18
C VAL A 143 -6.32 -4.20 4.68
N MET A 144 -5.37 -3.47 4.09
CA MET A 144 -5.11 -3.50 2.65
C MET A 144 -3.62 -3.71 2.43
N THR A 145 -3.25 -4.87 1.92
CA THR A 145 -1.85 -5.24 1.78
C THR A 145 -1.55 -6.00 0.51
N CYS A 146 -0.27 -6.04 0.17
CA CYS A 146 0.27 -6.86 -0.91
C CYS A 146 1.57 -7.49 -0.40
N PRO A 147 1.50 -8.70 0.18
CA PRO A 147 2.68 -9.37 0.70
C PRO A 147 3.64 -9.74 -0.42
N PRO A 148 4.93 -9.94 -0.13
CA PRO A 148 5.90 -10.38 -1.12
C PRO A 148 5.51 -11.73 -1.73
N TYR A 149 5.82 -11.92 -3.02
CA TYR A 149 5.44 -13.12 -3.78
C TYR A 149 6.44 -14.28 -3.59
N GLY A 150 6.80 -14.57 -2.35
CA GLY A 150 7.78 -15.62 -2.04
C GLY A 150 9.14 -15.31 -2.64
N ASP A 151 9.70 -16.23 -3.44
CA ASP A 151 11.03 -16.11 -4.07
C ASP A 151 11.00 -15.49 -5.49
N ILE A 152 9.83 -15.04 -5.97
CA ILE A 152 9.67 -14.45 -7.32
C ILE A 152 10.31 -13.06 -7.38
N GLU A 153 10.16 -12.27 -6.32
CA GLU A 153 10.80 -10.96 -6.16
C GLU A 153 11.78 -11.02 -5.00
N ARG A 154 13.01 -10.56 -5.25
CA ARG A 154 14.01 -10.44 -4.20
C ARG A 154 14.11 -8.98 -3.77
N TYR A 155 13.83 -8.78 -2.52
CA TYR A 155 13.99 -7.50 -1.83
C TYR A 155 15.34 -7.46 -1.10
N GLU A 156 15.68 -6.31 -0.55
CA GLU A 156 16.86 -6.22 0.31
C GLU A 156 16.69 -7.13 1.54
N SER A 157 17.77 -7.84 1.90
CA SER A 157 17.73 -8.71 3.07
C SER A 157 17.64 -7.87 4.33
N ALA A 158 16.61 -8.14 5.13
CA ALA A 158 16.37 -7.51 6.43
C ALA A 158 15.85 -8.56 7.41
N GLU A 159 16.02 -8.32 8.69
CA GLU A 159 15.42 -9.19 9.72
C GLU A 159 13.88 -9.18 9.56
N GLY A 160 13.27 -10.36 9.50
CA GLY A 160 11.82 -10.49 9.23
C GLY A 160 11.43 -10.48 7.74
N GLN A 161 12.39 -10.38 6.80
CA GLN A 161 12.10 -10.35 5.37
C GLN A 161 11.52 -11.67 4.86
N LEU A 162 10.25 -11.67 4.48
CA LEU A 162 9.54 -12.88 4.02
C LEU A 162 10.10 -13.46 2.72
N SER A 163 10.65 -12.64 1.83
CA SER A 163 11.25 -13.11 0.58
C SER A 163 12.55 -13.88 0.77
N ASP A 164 13.14 -13.85 1.97
CA ASP A 164 14.32 -14.65 2.32
C ASP A 164 13.94 -16.08 2.73
N LEU A 165 12.66 -16.34 3.01
CA LEU A 165 12.16 -17.68 3.33
C LEU A 165 12.13 -18.55 2.07
N ARG A 166 12.89 -19.65 2.09
CA ARG A 166 13.06 -20.52 0.91
C ARG A 166 11.99 -21.59 0.77
N LYS A 167 11.26 -21.89 1.85
CA LYS A 167 10.22 -22.90 1.86
C LYS A 167 8.87 -22.20 1.95
N TYR A 168 7.94 -22.67 1.15
CA TYR A 168 6.58 -22.15 1.12
C TYR A 168 5.86 -22.36 2.47
N GLU A 169 6.14 -23.47 3.14
CA GLU A 169 5.60 -23.77 4.45
C GLU A 169 6.02 -22.73 5.49
N ASP A 170 7.32 -22.37 5.54
CA ASP A 170 7.86 -21.39 6.47
C ASP A 170 7.24 -19.99 6.21
N PHE A 171 7.01 -19.66 4.93
CA PHE A 171 6.35 -18.43 4.51
C PHE A 171 4.87 -18.40 4.98
N CYS A 172 4.14 -19.50 4.79
CA CYS A 172 2.75 -19.60 5.24
C CYS A 172 2.64 -19.52 6.76
N GLU A 173 3.52 -20.22 7.50
CA GLU A 173 3.55 -20.17 8.97
C GLU A 173 3.80 -18.74 9.47
N ARG A 174 4.66 -17.98 8.81
CA ARG A 174 5.01 -16.62 9.24
C ARG A 174 3.89 -15.61 8.98
N ILE A 175 3.08 -15.80 7.95
CA ILE A 175 1.93 -14.92 7.63
C ILE A 175 0.67 -15.29 8.44
N GLN A 176 0.57 -16.50 8.97
CA GLN A 176 -0.61 -16.99 9.69
C GLN A 176 -0.71 -16.52 11.16
N VAL A 177 -0.15 -15.41 11.50
CA VAL A 177 -0.25 -14.86 12.86
C VAL A 177 -1.65 -14.37 13.16
#